data_e51a567f56a34249b7e7b48f55135553
#
_entry.id   e51a567f56a34249b7e7b48f55135553
#
_cell.length_a   1.000
_cell.length_b   1.000
_cell.length_c   1.000
_cell.angle_alpha   90.00
_cell.angle_beta   90.00
_cell.angle_gamma   90.00
#
_symmetry.space_group_name_H-M   'P 1'
#
loop_
_entity.id
_entity.type
_entity.pdbx_description
1 polymer ?
#
loop_
_entity_poly.entity_id
_entity_poly.type
_entity_poly.pdbx_seq_one_letter_code
_entity_poly.pdbx_strand_id
1 'polypeptide(L)'
;MLLLDLYSYICDKAEELGYYQYLRFKREERGGNGHHIGTDVHEVPFLTYDSDLILQPGMVFCSEPKMFFPNEGYMRVEDMVLVTETGAESLTKFPRDLFEI
;
A
#
# COMPACT_ATOMS: atom_id res chain seq x y z
N MET A 1 1.91 14.80 -4.81
CA MET A 1 1.43 13.50 -5.34
C MET A 1 0.04 13.24 -4.82
N LEU A 2 -0.86 12.91 -5.69
CA LEU A 2 -2.18 12.43 -5.29
C LEU A 2 -2.07 11.01 -4.72
N LEU A 3 -2.92 10.68 -3.76
CA LEU A 3 -3.00 9.33 -3.23
C LEU A 3 -3.40 8.31 -4.32
N LEU A 4 -4.23 8.75 -5.26
CA LEU A 4 -4.59 7.98 -6.44
C LEU A 4 -3.37 7.59 -7.30
N ASP A 5 -2.39 8.49 -7.43
CA ASP A 5 -1.17 8.20 -8.22
C ASP A 5 -0.38 7.06 -7.58
N LEU A 6 -0.33 7.02 -6.25
CA LEU A 6 0.31 5.95 -5.51
C LEU A 6 -0.44 4.61 -5.70
N TYR A 7 -1.78 4.66 -5.67
CA TYR A 7 -2.59 3.48 -5.95
C TYR A 7 -2.34 2.94 -7.36
N SER A 8 -2.34 3.84 -8.35
CA SER A 8 -2.07 3.48 -9.74
C SER A 8 -0.67 2.89 -9.91
N TYR A 9 0.32 3.48 -9.25
CA TYR A 9 1.69 2.98 -9.25
C TYR A 9 1.78 1.53 -8.73
N ILE A 10 1.07 1.20 -7.66
CA ILE A 10 1.03 -0.18 -7.12
C ILE A 10 0.48 -1.14 -8.18
N CYS A 11 -0.60 -0.78 -8.85
CA CYS A 11 -1.19 -1.59 -9.91
C CYS A 11 -0.24 -1.76 -11.11
N ASP A 12 0.38 -0.67 -11.55
CA ASP A 12 1.31 -0.67 -12.67
C ASP A 12 2.55 -1.51 -12.37
N LYS A 13 3.07 -1.40 -11.15
CA LYS A 13 4.22 -2.19 -10.71
C LYS A 13 3.88 -3.68 -10.60
N ALA A 14 2.70 -4.02 -10.11
CA ALA A 14 2.23 -5.41 -10.10
C ALA A 14 2.10 -5.98 -11.51
N GLU A 15 1.62 -5.17 -12.47
CA GLU A 15 1.52 -5.57 -13.87
C GLU A 15 2.89 -5.78 -14.51
N GLU A 16 3.81 -4.83 -14.31
CA GLU A 16 5.20 -4.91 -14.80
C GLU A 16 5.90 -6.18 -14.31
N LEU A 17 5.68 -6.57 -13.06
CA LEU A 17 6.26 -7.75 -12.45
C LEU A 17 5.52 -9.06 -12.78
N GLY A 18 4.39 -9.01 -13.48
CA GLY A 18 3.61 -10.19 -13.85
C GLY A 18 2.68 -10.71 -12.75
N TYR A 19 2.41 -9.91 -11.72
CA TYR A 19 1.61 -10.31 -10.55
C TYR A 19 0.24 -9.61 -10.46
N TYR A 20 -0.13 -8.77 -11.41
CA TYR A 20 -1.36 -8.01 -11.35
C TYR A 20 -2.61 -8.88 -11.11
N GLN A 21 -2.68 -10.05 -11.74
CA GLN A 21 -3.79 -10.99 -11.58
C GLN A 21 -3.97 -11.47 -10.13
N TYR A 22 -2.91 -11.45 -9.33
CA TYR A 22 -2.92 -11.87 -7.92
C TYR A 22 -3.17 -10.71 -6.96
N LEU A 23 -3.09 -9.47 -7.42
CA LEU A 23 -3.32 -8.29 -6.59
C LEU A 23 -4.77 -8.29 -6.08
N ARG A 24 -4.94 -8.14 -4.76
CA ARG A 24 -6.27 -8.24 -4.14
C ARG A 24 -7.17 -7.07 -4.52
N PHE A 25 -6.61 -5.87 -4.61
CA PHE A 25 -7.33 -4.67 -5.02
C PHE A 25 -6.72 -4.12 -6.30
N LYS A 26 -7.40 -4.42 -7.41
CA LYS A 26 -7.00 -4.01 -8.75
C LYS A 26 -7.51 -2.60 -9.06
N ARG A 27 -7.20 -2.11 -10.26
CA ARG A 27 -7.72 -0.82 -10.74
C ARG A 27 -9.23 -0.79 -10.64
N GLU A 28 -9.75 0.32 -10.13
CA GLU A 28 -11.20 0.58 -10.01
C GLU A 28 -11.96 -0.37 -9.06
N GLU A 29 -11.26 -1.22 -8.34
CA GLU A 29 -11.88 -2.05 -7.32
C GLU A 29 -12.02 -1.28 -6.00
N ARG A 30 -13.12 -1.52 -5.30
CA ARG A 30 -13.32 -0.98 -3.96
C ARG A 30 -12.43 -1.72 -2.97
N GLY A 31 -11.78 -0.95 -2.12
CA GLY A 31 -10.84 -1.43 -1.14
C GLY A 31 -9.55 -0.66 -1.19
N GLY A 32 -8.62 -0.98 -0.30
CA GLY A 32 -7.42 -0.19 -0.16
C GLY A 32 -6.15 -1.04 -0.11
N ASN A 33 -5.10 -0.50 -0.70
CA ASN A 33 -3.74 -1.02 -0.58
C ASN A 33 -2.98 -0.37 0.57
N GLY A 34 -3.69 0.37 1.41
CA GLY A 34 -3.14 1.03 2.58
C GLY A 34 -4.17 1.93 3.26
N HIS A 35 -3.77 2.54 4.35
CA HIS A 35 -4.61 3.42 5.16
C HIS A 35 -3.75 4.37 6.01
N HIS A 36 -4.33 5.49 6.44
CA HIS A 36 -3.69 6.31 7.46
C HIS A 36 -3.77 5.62 8.82
N ILE A 37 -2.85 5.98 9.70
CA ILE A 37 -2.76 5.45 11.06
C ILE A 37 -2.49 6.59 12.02
N GLY A 38 -3.12 6.54 13.18
CA GLY A 38 -2.96 7.49 14.26
C GLY A 38 -3.19 6.82 15.59
N THR A 39 -4.15 7.32 16.38
CA THR A 39 -4.56 6.66 17.62
C THR A 39 -5.34 5.38 17.36
N ASP A 40 -6.05 5.32 16.23
CA ASP A 40 -6.66 4.10 15.72
C ASP A 40 -5.74 3.45 14.69
N VAL A 41 -5.80 2.12 14.61
CA VAL A 41 -4.99 1.34 13.66
C VAL A 41 -5.41 1.60 12.22
N HIS A 42 -6.69 1.85 11.97
CA HIS A 42 -7.21 2.23 10.68
C HIS A 42 -7.87 3.61 10.77
N GLU A 43 -7.31 4.58 10.10
CA GLU A 43 -7.86 5.92 10.00
C GLU A 43 -8.03 6.32 8.54
N VAL A 44 -9.06 7.11 8.26
CA VAL A 44 -9.23 7.72 6.93
C VAL A 44 -8.19 8.82 6.71
N PRO A 45 -7.83 9.11 5.44
CA PRO A 45 -8.28 8.44 4.23
C PRO A 45 -7.58 7.11 3.98
N PHE A 46 -8.26 6.20 3.27
CA PHE A 46 -7.68 4.97 2.78
C PHE A 46 -6.99 5.18 1.45
N LEU A 47 -5.98 4.37 1.15
CA LEU A 47 -5.30 4.34 -0.15
C LEU A 47 -6.19 3.59 -1.15
N THR A 48 -7.08 4.34 -1.81
CA THR A 48 -8.08 3.82 -2.75
C THR A 48 -7.92 4.46 -4.12
N TYR A 49 -8.52 3.82 -5.12
CA TYR A 49 -8.42 4.28 -6.51
C TYR A 49 -9.17 5.60 -6.77
N ASP A 50 -10.09 5.99 -5.90
CA ASP A 50 -10.94 7.18 -6.05
C ASP A 50 -10.57 8.32 -5.09
N SER A 51 -9.41 8.24 -4.47
CA SER A 51 -8.96 9.26 -3.53
C SER A 51 -8.37 10.47 -4.26
N ASP A 52 -8.89 11.65 -3.97
CA ASP A 52 -8.39 12.94 -4.45
C ASP A 52 -7.43 13.62 -3.45
N LEU A 53 -7.08 12.94 -2.38
CA LEU A 53 -6.18 13.46 -1.37
C LEU A 53 -4.78 13.72 -1.94
N ILE A 54 -4.26 14.91 -1.68
CA ILE A 54 -2.86 15.24 -1.93
C ILE A 54 -2.05 14.91 -0.67
N LEU A 55 -1.04 14.06 -0.84
CA LEU A 55 -0.14 13.71 0.25
C LEU A 55 0.67 14.93 0.71
N GLN A 56 0.70 15.18 2.02
CA GLN A 56 1.39 16.29 2.64
C GLN A 56 2.50 15.76 3.56
N PRO A 57 3.61 16.50 3.69
CA PRO A 57 4.64 16.17 4.67
C PRO A 57 4.05 16.04 6.08
N GLY A 58 4.50 15.04 6.81
CA GLY A 58 4.00 14.72 8.15
C GLY A 58 2.87 13.71 8.18
N MET A 59 2.25 13.38 7.06
CA MET A 59 1.28 12.30 6.99
C MET A 59 1.95 10.95 7.20
N VAL A 60 1.29 10.07 7.96
CA VAL A 60 1.74 8.69 8.19
C VAL A 60 0.66 7.75 7.72
N PHE A 61 1.04 6.77 6.92
CA PHE A 61 0.12 5.74 6.45
C PHE A 61 0.79 4.38 6.39
N CYS A 62 -0.02 3.32 6.43
CA CYS A 62 0.40 1.95 6.19
C CYS A 62 0.23 1.63 4.72
N SER A 63 1.28 1.12 4.10
CA SER A 63 1.24 0.56 2.75
C SER A 63 1.21 -0.95 2.87
N GLU A 64 0.13 -1.56 2.39
CA GLU A 64 -0.10 -3.00 2.59
C GLU A 64 -0.72 -3.71 1.38
N PRO A 65 -0.12 -3.63 0.20
CA PRO A 65 -0.63 -4.38 -0.94
C PRO A 65 -0.70 -5.87 -0.64
N LYS A 66 -1.80 -6.50 -1.03
CA LYS A 66 -2.05 -7.91 -0.77
C LYS A 66 -2.06 -8.68 -2.08
N MET A 67 -1.38 -9.83 -2.08
CA MET A 67 -1.44 -10.79 -3.17
C MET A 67 -2.21 -12.03 -2.70
N PHE A 68 -3.11 -12.51 -3.56
CA PHE A 68 -3.83 -13.75 -3.32
C PHE A 68 -3.45 -14.77 -4.38
N PHE A 69 -2.88 -15.88 -3.93
CA PHE A 69 -2.50 -16.99 -4.80
C PHE A 69 -3.49 -18.14 -4.59
N PRO A 70 -4.32 -18.47 -5.60
CA PRO A 70 -5.30 -19.56 -5.47
C PRO A 70 -4.66 -20.86 -4.99
N ASN A 71 -5.29 -21.52 -4.01
CA ASN A 71 -4.85 -22.74 -3.35
C ASN A 71 -3.57 -22.63 -2.51
N GLU A 72 -2.95 -21.46 -2.42
CA GLU A 72 -1.73 -21.24 -1.64
C GLU A 72 -1.96 -20.24 -0.48
N GLY A 73 -2.71 -19.18 -0.73
CA GLY A 73 -3.07 -18.22 0.31
C GLY A 73 -2.74 -16.78 -0.03
N TYR A 74 -2.69 -15.96 1.01
CA TYR A 74 -2.35 -14.53 0.90
C TYR A 74 -0.90 -14.28 1.26
N MET A 75 -0.31 -13.30 0.56
CA MET A 75 0.95 -12.70 0.94
C MET A 75 0.75 -11.20 1.10
N ARG A 76 1.29 -10.64 2.17
CA ARG A 76 1.26 -9.20 2.43
C ARG A 76 2.53 -8.78 3.14
N VAL A 77 3.08 -7.66 2.70
CA VAL A 77 4.08 -6.92 3.46
C VAL A 77 3.48 -5.57 3.79
N GLU A 78 3.52 -5.19 5.04
CA GLU A 78 2.96 -3.95 5.54
C GLU A 78 4.07 -3.09 6.14
N ASP A 79 4.18 -1.87 5.64
CA ASP A 79 5.13 -0.89 6.14
C ASP A 79 4.42 0.40 6.54
N MET A 80 4.87 0.98 7.63
CA MET A 80 4.47 2.32 8.05
C MET A 80 5.38 3.35 7.37
N VAL A 81 4.78 4.32 6.70
CA VAL A 81 5.48 5.28 5.85
C VAL A 81 5.17 6.70 6.30
N LEU A 82 6.21 7.48 6.51
CA LEU A 82 6.12 8.93 6.75
C LEU A 82 6.35 9.69 5.45
N VAL A 83 5.42 10.57 5.09
CA VAL A 83 5.60 11.51 3.98
C VAL A 83 6.52 12.64 4.43
N THR A 84 7.57 12.92 3.67
CA THR A 84 8.55 13.98 3.94
C THR A 84 8.44 15.09 2.90
N GLU A 85 9.16 16.18 3.12
CA GLU A 85 9.23 17.31 2.16
C GLU A 85 9.76 16.89 0.79
N THR A 86 10.59 15.85 0.72
CA THR A 86 11.29 15.44 -0.51
C THR A 86 10.94 14.03 -0.97
N GLY A 87 10.02 13.34 -0.28
CA GLY A 87 9.65 11.96 -0.63
C GLY A 87 8.97 11.23 0.50
N ALA A 88 9.50 10.07 0.87
CA ALA A 88 8.94 9.23 1.91
C ALA A 88 10.03 8.47 2.66
N GLU A 89 9.75 8.17 3.92
CA GLU A 89 10.61 7.37 4.79
C GLU A 89 9.82 6.20 5.37
N SER A 90 10.37 5.00 5.26
CA SER A 90 9.81 3.84 5.96
C SER A 90 10.16 3.89 7.43
N LEU A 91 9.15 3.93 8.29
CA LEU A 91 9.32 3.91 9.74
C LEU A 91 9.53 2.48 10.26
N THR A 92 9.01 1.49 9.55
CA THR A 92 9.26 0.08 9.84
C THR A 92 10.62 -0.33 9.30
N LYS A 93 11.45 -0.94 10.15
CA LYS A 93 12.82 -1.36 9.80
C LYS A 93 12.97 -2.89 9.81
N PHE A 94 11.87 -3.62 9.88
CA PHE A 94 11.89 -5.07 9.86
C PHE A 94 12.25 -5.59 8.46
N PRO A 95 13.08 -6.65 8.35
CA PRO A 95 13.41 -7.24 7.06
C PRO A 95 12.17 -7.76 6.32
N ARG A 96 12.14 -7.57 4.99
CA ARG A 96 11.04 -8.04 4.12
C ARG A 96 11.29 -9.41 3.50
N ASP A 97 12.33 -10.09 3.96
CA ASP A 97 12.69 -11.42 3.46
C ASP A 97 11.72 -12.49 3.96
N LEU A 98 11.61 -13.58 3.20
CA LEU A 98 10.87 -14.75 3.66
C LEU A 98 11.70 -15.48 4.72
N PHE A 99 11.10 -15.67 5.91
CA PHE A 99 11.74 -16.44 6.98
C PHE A 99 11.20 -17.87 6.95
N GLU A 100 12.09 -18.81 6.74
CA GLU A 100 11.78 -20.24 6.82
C GLU A 100 12.18 -20.76 8.21
N ILE A 101 11.28 -21.51 8.83
CA ILE A 101 11.46 -22.09 10.16
C ILE A 101 11.50 -23.60 10.12
#